data_30cef0cb62b24fb7228fc1c6001b6496
#
_entry.id   30cef0cb62b24fb7228fc1c6001b6496
#
_cell.length_a   1.000
_cell.length_b   1.000
_cell.length_c   1.000
_cell.angle_alpha   90.00
_cell.angle_beta   90.00
_cell.angle_gamma   90.00
#
_symmetry.space_group_name_H-M   'P 1'
#
loop_
_entity.id
_entity.type
_entity.pdbx_description
1 polymer ?
#
loop_
_entity_poly.entity_id
_entity_poly.type
_entity_poly.pdbx_seq_one_letter_code
_entity_poly.pdbx_strand_id
1 'polypeptide(L)'
;MLGLFQTSSRAAGRAAPFAPPPASPRAPLQPAQHQAAALKMRRDGARRSPAPSAVRGTARAGLPIPRLDARLATPRQVGELSMELYLAGWLSFEESALLGFQPELHPDYDRTVGALTGEPAEPDRPRDFISVWQDRRAFELRHNPNDFVLHQRIERIISVLIAASSSFSAVSAAA
;
A
#
# COMPACT_ATOMS: atom_id res chain seq x y z
N MET A 1 -55.37 6.26 56.51
CA MET A 1 -55.85 5.84 55.16
C MET A 1 -54.73 5.09 54.50
N LEU A 2 -54.92 3.80 54.32
CA LEU A 2 -53.94 2.87 53.79
C LEU A 2 -53.99 2.94 52.25
N GLY A 3 -52.83 3.12 51.58
CA GLY A 3 -52.66 3.03 50.16
C GLY A 3 -51.78 1.82 49.80
N LEU A 4 -52.39 0.81 49.21
CA LEU A 4 -51.78 -0.45 48.77
C LEU A 4 -50.86 -0.23 47.58
N PHE A 5 -49.60 -0.59 47.71
CA PHE A 5 -48.66 -0.74 46.61
C PHE A 5 -48.80 -2.16 46.03
N GLN A 6 -49.32 -2.25 44.80
CA GLN A 6 -49.30 -3.48 44.00
C GLN A 6 -47.96 -3.61 43.32
N THR A 7 -47.21 -4.63 43.69
CA THR A 7 -45.98 -5.08 43.02
C THR A 7 -46.35 -5.97 41.86
N SER A 8 -46.22 -5.46 40.63
CA SER A 8 -46.31 -6.27 39.42
C SER A 8 -45.00 -7.03 39.20
N SER A 9 -45.05 -8.35 39.45
CA SER A 9 -44.01 -9.30 39.07
C SER A 9 -43.93 -9.42 37.58
N ARG A 10 -42.82 -8.94 36.99
CA ARG A 10 -42.51 -9.12 35.56
C ARG A 10 -41.73 -10.41 35.39
N ALA A 11 -42.35 -11.42 34.77
CA ALA A 11 -41.77 -12.71 34.49
C ALA A 11 -40.52 -12.55 33.61
N ALA A 12 -39.41 -13.14 34.06
CA ALA A 12 -38.17 -13.26 33.32
C ALA A 12 -38.37 -14.25 32.13
N GLY A 13 -38.36 -13.71 30.92
CA GLY A 13 -38.30 -14.49 29.71
C GLY A 13 -36.97 -15.21 29.60
N ARG A 14 -37.03 -16.51 29.75
CA ARG A 14 -35.90 -17.45 29.62
C ARG A 14 -35.48 -17.47 28.13
N ALA A 15 -34.35 -16.87 27.80
CA ALA A 15 -33.74 -16.98 26.49
C ALA A 15 -33.30 -18.45 26.24
N ALA A 16 -33.83 -19.05 25.19
CA ALA A 16 -33.42 -20.37 24.72
C ALA A 16 -31.96 -20.33 24.23
N PRO A 17 -31.13 -21.35 24.52
CA PRO A 17 -29.78 -21.41 24.00
C PRO A 17 -29.81 -21.58 22.48
N PHE A 18 -29.07 -20.74 21.79
CA PHE A 18 -28.85 -20.81 20.34
C PHE A 18 -28.10 -22.09 20.00
N ALA A 19 -28.79 -23.06 19.40
CA ALA A 19 -28.18 -24.29 18.92
C ALA A 19 -27.37 -23.99 17.64
N PRO A 20 -26.12 -24.43 17.52
CA PRO A 20 -25.34 -24.28 16.29
C PRO A 20 -25.97 -25.15 15.17
N PRO A 21 -25.92 -24.71 13.90
CA PRO A 21 -26.45 -25.49 12.78
C PRO A 21 -25.66 -26.79 12.62
N PRO A 22 -26.32 -27.86 12.16
CA PRO A 22 -25.68 -29.17 11.95
C PRO A 22 -24.58 -29.06 10.90
N ALA A 23 -23.40 -29.57 11.23
CA ALA A 23 -22.27 -29.66 10.32
C ALA A 23 -22.64 -30.52 9.11
N SER A 24 -22.60 -29.95 7.91
CA SER A 24 -22.73 -30.67 6.66
C SER A 24 -21.61 -31.71 6.53
N PRO A 25 -21.90 -32.94 6.08
CA PRO A 25 -20.88 -33.97 5.89
C PRO A 25 -19.90 -33.52 4.80
N ARG A 26 -18.64 -33.26 5.21
CA ARG A 26 -17.54 -33.05 4.27
C ARG A 26 -17.33 -34.30 3.44
N ALA A 27 -17.58 -34.21 2.14
CA ALA A 27 -17.17 -35.24 1.19
C ALA A 27 -15.62 -35.37 1.22
N PRO A 28 -15.07 -36.57 1.17
CA PRO A 28 -13.63 -36.78 1.17
C PRO A 28 -13.03 -36.20 -0.11
N LEU A 29 -12.16 -35.21 0.04
CA LEU A 29 -11.35 -34.67 -1.05
C LEU A 29 -10.42 -35.77 -1.56
N GLN A 30 -10.62 -36.18 -2.80
CA GLN A 30 -9.71 -37.12 -3.49
C GLN A 30 -8.47 -36.34 -3.95
N PRO A 31 -7.29 -36.53 -3.34
CA PRO A 31 -6.10 -35.71 -3.67
C PRO A 31 -5.38 -36.11 -4.96
N ALA A 32 -5.80 -37.19 -5.62
CA ALA A 32 -5.03 -37.77 -6.73
C ALA A 32 -5.28 -37.13 -8.10
N GLN A 33 -6.41 -36.46 -8.32
CA GLN A 33 -6.72 -35.91 -9.65
C GLN A 33 -6.20 -34.50 -9.89
N HIS A 34 -5.93 -33.72 -8.82
CA HIS A 34 -5.43 -32.36 -8.95
C HIS A 34 -3.91 -32.28 -9.17
N GLN A 35 -3.17 -33.32 -8.77
CA GLN A 35 -1.71 -33.32 -8.99
C GLN A 35 -1.33 -33.63 -10.45
N ALA A 36 -2.13 -34.45 -11.16
CA ALA A 36 -1.88 -34.77 -12.56
C ALA A 36 -2.13 -33.58 -13.50
N ALA A 37 -3.13 -32.75 -13.20
CA ALA A 37 -3.43 -31.55 -13.98
C ALA A 37 -2.37 -30.46 -13.76
N ALA A 38 -1.86 -30.30 -12.53
CA ALA A 38 -0.81 -29.33 -12.21
C ALA A 38 0.55 -29.65 -12.84
N LEU A 39 0.88 -30.97 -12.98
CA LEU A 39 2.13 -31.38 -13.65
C LEU A 39 2.06 -31.22 -15.17
N LYS A 40 0.87 -31.37 -15.78
CA LYS A 40 0.70 -31.18 -17.21
C LYS A 40 0.80 -29.70 -17.61
N MET A 41 0.22 -28.81 -16.82
CA MET A 41 0.37 -27.36 -17.02
C MET A 41 1.79 -26.85 -16.85
N ARG A 42 2.63 -27.49 -16.00
CA ARG A 42 4.04 -27.13 -15.85
C ARG A 42 4.91 -27.53 -17.04
N ARG A 43 4.52 -28.54 -17.81
CA ARG A 43 5.33 -29.04 -18.92
C ARG A 43 5.09 -28.27 -20.23
N ASP A 44 3.89 -27.73 -20.42
CA ASP A 44 3.54 -26.95 -21.61
C ASP A 44 3.84 -25.47 -21.44
N GLY A 45 4.00 -24.96 -20.19
CA GLY A 45 4.39 -23.60 -19.87
C GLY A 45 5.89 -23.30 -19.97
N ALA A 46 6.74 -24.33 -20.18
CA ALA A 46 8.20 -24.16 -20.30
C ALA A 46 8.68 -23.67 -21.66
N ARG A 47 7.77 -23.44 -22.60
CA ARG A 47 8.09 -22.78 -23.88
C ARG A 47 7.47 -21.40 -23.90
N ARG A 48 8.32 -20.40 -23.73
CA ARG A 48 8.05 -18.96 -23.77
C ARG A 48 7.36 -18.38 -22.53
N SER A 49 8.07 -18.38 -21.41
CA SER A 49 8.05 -17.15 -20.62
C SER A 49 8.73 -16.08 -21.47
N PRO A 50 8.06 -14.99 -21.87
CA PRO A 50 8.80 -13.81 -22.23
C PRO A 50 9.63 -13.51 -20.99
N ALA A 51 10.95 -13.45 -21.16
CA ALA A 51 11.80 -12.84 -20.16
C ALA A 51 11.04 -11.58 -19.67
N PRO A 52 11.02 -11.28 -18.36
CA PRO A 52 10.51 -9.99 -17.94
C PRO A 52 11.27 -9.00 -18.79
N SER A 53 10.57 -8.47 -19.79
CA SER A 53 11.02 -7.28 -20.47
C SER A 53 11.22 -6.33 -19.31
N ALA A 54 12.48 -6.19 -18.89
CA ALA A 54 12.89 -5.02 -18.17
C ALA A 54 12.39 -3.89 -19.07
N VAL A 55 11.17 -3.43 -18.80
CA VAL A 55 10.75 -2.11 -19.16
C VAL A 55 11.71 -1.25 -18.35
N ARG A 56 12.94 -1.17 -18.87
CA ARG A 56 13.76 0.00 -18.67
C ARG A 56 12.81 1.10 -19.09
N GLY A 57 12.18 1.73 -18.06
CA GLY A 57 11.64 3.04 -18.26
C GLY A 57 12.78 3.77 -18.93
N THR A 58 12.73 3.83 -20.25
CA THR A 58 13.59 4.72 -21.00
C THR A 58 13.15 6.07 -20.51
N ALA A 59 13.83 6.55 -19.45
CA ALA A 59 13.79 7.96 -19.13
C ALA A 59 13.89 8.62 -20.51
N ARG A 60 12.87 9.34 -20.90
CA ARG A 60 12.88 10.04 -22.19
C ARG A 60 14.12 10.92 -22.09
N ALA A 61 15.20 10.43 -22.73
CA ALA A 61 16.52 11.00 -22.60
C ALA A 61 16.39 12.50 -22.96
N GLY A 62 16.50 13.37 -21.95
CA GLY A 62 16.46 14.80 -22.14
C GLY A 62 15.39 15.58 -21.35
N LEU A 63 14.38 14.96 -20.73
CA LEU A 63 13.49 15.73 -19.87
C LEU A 63 14.16 15.97 -18.50
N PRO A 64 14.20 17.24 -18.05
CA PRO A 64 14.74 17.55 -16.72
C PRO A 64 13.91 16.82 -15.63
N ILE A 65 14.59 16.40 -14.58
CA ILE A 65 13.88 15.85 -13.43
C ILE A 65 13.04 16.97 -12.79
N PRO A 66 11.75 16.72 -12.44
CA PRO A 66 10.93 17.66 -11.70
C PRO A 66 11.63 18.04 -10.38
N ARG A 67 11.53 19.31 -10.00
CA ARG A 67 12.24 19.87 -8.85
C ARG A 67 11.34 19.94 -7.65
N LEU A 68 11.72 19.24 -6.57
CA LEU A 68 11.03 19.31 -5.30
C LEU A 68 12.03 19.01 -4.19
N ASP A 69 12.03 19.80 -3.12
CA ASP A 69 12.75 19.41 -1.91
C ASP A 69 11.98 18.30 -1.18
N ALA A 70 12.33 17.06 -1.47
CA ALA A 70 11.68 15.91 -0.87
C ALA A 70 11.91 15.77 0.65
N ARG A 71 12.78 16.59 1.25
CA ARG A 71 12.97 16.67 2.72
C ARG A 71 11.97 17.57 3.41
N LEU A 72 11.33 18.46 2.65
CA LEU A 72 10.35 19.43 3.15
C LEU A 72 9.05 19.40 2.32
N ALA A 73 8.79 18.28 1.64
CA ALA A 73 7.60 18.11 0.80
C ALA A 73 6.37 17.73 1.63
N THR A 74 5.20 18.10 1.14
CA THR A 74 3.92 17.65 1.70
C THR A 74 3.44 16.37 1.01
N PRO A 75 2.56 15.56 1.64
CA PRO A 75 1.91 14.43 0.98
C PRO A 75 1.27 14.79 -0.36
N ARG A 76 0.62 15.95 -0.45
CA ARG A 76 0.00 16.45 -1.69
C ARG A 76 1.04 16.70 -2.78
N GLN A 77 2.12 17.39 -2.45
CA GLN A 77 3.20 17.67 -3.40
C GLN A 77 3.88 16.39 -3.90
N VAL A 78 4.06 15.39 -3.03
CA VAL A 78 4.63 14.09 -3.43
C VAL A 78 3.69 13.31 -4.32
N GLY A 79 2.37 13.36 -4.06
CA GLY A 79 1.36 12.78 -4.93
C GLY A 79 1.41 13.39 -6.35
N GLU A 80 1.49 14.71 -6.46
CA GLU A 80 1.63 15.42 -7.73
C GLU A 80 2.96 15.09 -8.43
N LEU A 81 4.07 15.16 -7.71
CA LEU A 81 5.40 14.82 -8.20
C LEU A 81 5.46 13.41 -8.78
N SER A 82 4.78 12.44 -8.15
CA SER A 82 4.78 11.05 -8.62
C SER A 82 4.27 10.91 -10.05
N MET A 83 3.22 11.66 -10.39
CA MET A 83 2.66 11.70 -11.74
C MET A 83 3.59 12.40 -12.72
N GLU A 84 4.21 13.51 -12.33
CA GLU A 84 5.19 14.22 -13.18
C GLU A 84 6.39 13.34 -13.49
N LEU A 85 6.92 12.63 -12.50
CA LEU A 85 8.03 11.69 -12.65
C LEU A 85 7.68 10.52 -13.59
N TYR A 86 6.45 10.03 -13.52
CA TYR A 86 5.96 9.01 -14.44
C TYR A 86 5.88 9.55 -15.89
N LEU A 87 5.25 10.71 -16.08
CA LEU A 87 5.11 11.32 -17.39
C LEU A 87 6.46 11.68 -18.02
N ALA A 88 7.42 12.07 -17.20
CA ALA A 88 8.79 12.34 -17.63
C ALA A 88 9.64 11.06 -17.85
N GLY A 89 9.11 9.87 -17.48
CA GLY A 89 9.78 8.58 -17.64
C GLY A 89 10.87 8.30 -16.61
N TRP A 90 10.91 9.03 -15.50
CA TRP A 90 11.83 8.80 -14.41
C TRP A 90 11.40 7.61 -13.52
N LEU A 91 10.09 7.39 -13.39
CA LEU A 91 9.50 6.27 -12.69
C LEU A 91 8.63 5.42 -13.63
N SER A 92 8.53 4.13 -13.38
CA SER A 92 7.50 3.27 -13.98
C SER A 92 6.13 3.58 -13.39
N PHE A 93 5.08 3.02 -14.00
CA PHE A 93 3.72 3.16 -13.46
C PHE A 93 3.61 2.61 -12.03
N GLU A 94 4.18 1.43 -11.77
CA GLU A 94 4.14 0.79 -10.46
C GLU A 94 4.91 1.60 -9.41
N GLU A 95 6.07 2.17 -9.78
CA GLU A 95 6.86 3.02 -8.90
C GLU A 95 6.14 4.33 -8.60
N SER A 96 5.53 4.95 -9.61
CA SER A 96 4.74 6.17 -9.41
C SER A 96 3.49 5.91 -8.58
N ALA A 97 2.82 4.78 -8.76
CA ALA A 97 1.67 4.39 -7.94
C ALA A 97 2.06 4.18 -6.48
N LEU A 98 3.22 3.55 -6.22
CA LEU A 98 3.76 3.38 -4.87
C LEU A 98 4.11 4.73 -4.23
N LEU A 99 4.76 5.64 -4.95
CA LEU A 99 5.13 6.96 -4.45
C LEU A 99 3.91 7.85 -4.26
N GLY A 100 2.98 7.83 -5.20
CA GLY A 100 1.77 8.66 -5.20
C GLY A 100 0.71 8.22 -4.18
N PHE A 101 0.80 6.99 -3.66
CA PHE A 101 -0.12 6.54 -2.63
C PHE A 101 0.19 7.22 -1.30
N GLN A 102 -0.55 8.30 -1.03
CA GLN A 102 -0.50 9.04 0.22
C GLN A 102 -1.82 8.85 0.97
N PRO A 103 -1.84 8.07 2.06
CA PRO A 103 -3.09 7.75 2.78
C PRO A 103 -3.88 8.99 3.19
N GLU A 104 -3.21 10.06 3.57
CA GLU A 104 -3.80 11.31 4.03
C GLU A 104 -4.54 12.10 2.95
N LEU A 105 -4.37 11.74 1.67
CA LEU A 105 -5.15 12.31 0.56
C LEU A 105 -6.47 11.57 0.35
N HIS A 106 -6.66 10.42 1.00
CA HIS A 106 -7.89 9.65 0.86
C HIS A 106 -9.02 10.27 1.69
N PRO A 107 -10.24 10.45 1.14
CA PRO A 107 -11.36 11.07 1.85
C PRO A 107 -11.79 10.30 3.11
N ASP A 108 -11.50 9.02 3.19
CA ASP A 108 -11.82 8.16 4.33
C ASP A 108 -10.69 7.99 5.33
N TYR A 109 -9.62 8.78 5.23
CA TYR A 109 -8.44 8.67 6.10
C TYR A 109 -8.83 8.65 7.58
N ASP A 110 -9.61 9.61 8.02
CA ASP A 110 -9.98 9.75 9.45
C ASP A 110 -10.82 8.58 9.97
N ARG A 111 -11.57 7.90 9.09
CA ARG A 111 -12.36 6.71 9.43
C ARG A 111 -11.55 5.41 9.37
N THR A 112 -10.41 5.42 8.73
CA THR A 112 -9.55 4.26 8.50
C THR A 112 -8.23 4.40 9.26
N VAL A 113 -7.21 4.93 8.62
CA VAL A 113 -5.87 5.09 9.20
C VAL A 113 -5.90 6.03 10.39
N GLY A 114 -6.58 7.17 10.29
CA GLY A 114 -6.73 8.14 11.37
C GLY A 114 -7.39 7.55 12.61
N ALA A 115 -8.44 6.72 12.43
CA ALA A 115 -9.09 6.03 13.54
C ALA A 115 -8.17 5.02 14.24
N LEU A 116 -7.21 4.42 13.53
CA LEU A 116 -6.25 3.47 14.09
C LEU A 116 -5.06 4.15 14.77
N THR A 117 -4.59 5.26 14.22
CA THR A 117 -3.42 5.99 14.73
C THR A 117 -3.78 7.06 15.75
N GLY A 118 -5.03 7.54 15.75
CA GLY A 118 -5.48 8.70 16.53
C GLY A 118 -5.03 10.04 15.97
N GLU A 119 -4.47 10.07 14.75
CA GLU A 119 -3.96 11.27 14.11
C GLU A 119 -4.88 11.70 12.95
N PRO A 120 -5.22 13.00 12.83
CA PRO A 120 -5.99 13.52 11.72
C PRO A 120 -5.16 13.52 10.43
N ALA A 121 -5.83 13.60 9.27
CA ALA A 121 -5.15 13.79 8.00
C ALA A 121 -4.43 15.16 7.95
N GLU A 122 -3.17 15.16 7.59
CA GLU A 122 -2.34 16.36 7.44
C GLU A 122 -1.69 16.41 6.03
N PRO A 123 -2.50 16.49 4.96
CA PRO A 123 -2.01 16.36 3.58
C PRO A 123 -1.06 17.47 3.16
N ASP A 124 -1.05 18.60 3.88
CA ASP A 124 -0.25 19.78 3.60
C ASP A 124 0.86 20.02 4.64
N ARG A 125 1.09 19.06 5.56
CA ARG A 125 2.20 19.11 6.52
C ARG A 125 3.49 18.63 5.87
N PRO A 126 4.58 19.46 5.86
CA PRO A 126 5.87 19.05 5.33
C PRO A 126 6.51 17.90 6.12
N ARG A 127 7.15 16.96 5.41
CA ARG A 127 7.88 15.81 5.96
C ARG A 127 9.12 15.51 5.14
N ASP A 128 10.08 14.79 5.75
CA ASP A 128 11.23 14.23 5.03
C ASP A 128 10.84 12.90 4.36
N PHE A 129 10.40 12.96 3.10
CA PHE A 129 10.03 11.77 2.33
C PHE A 129 11.22 10.88 1.99
N ILE A 130 12.44 11.39 1.98
CA ILE A 130 13.62 10.54 1.79
C ILE A 130 13.77 9.62 3.01
N SER A 131 13.66 10.15 4.23
CA SER A 131 13.69 9.35 5.45
C SER A 131 12.52 8.37 5.53
N VAL A 132 11.30 8.78 5.21
CA VAL A 132 10.11 7.92 5.18
C VAL A 132 10.33 6.70 4.26
N TRP A 133 10.90 6.91 3.08
CA TRP A 133 11.17 5.82 2.14
C TRP A 133 12.35 4.95 2.55
N GLN A 134 13.35 5.51 3.24
CA GLN A 134 14.45 4.73 3.83
C GLN A 134 13.94 3.82 4.96
N ASP A 135 13.04 4.30 5.81
CA ASP A 135 12.40 3.51 6.87
C ASP A 135 11.52 2.40 6.27
N ARG A 136 10.75 2.72 5.23
CA ARG A 136 10.00 1.71 4.47
C ARG A 136 10.90 0.63 3.89
N ARG A 137 12.03 1.01 3.29
CA ARG A 137 13.02 0.05 2.80
C ARG A 137 13.53 -0.86 3.91
N ALA A 138 13.89 -0.30 5.06
CA ALA A 138 14.37 -1.08 6.20
C ALA A 138 13.28 -2.02 6.74
N PHE A 139 12.02 -1.60 6.73
CA PHE A 139 10.88 -2.43 7.10
C PHE A 139 10.70 -3.60 6.13
N GLU A 140 10.65 -3.34 4.82
CA GLU A 140 10.45 -4.38 3.80
C GLU A 140 11.60 -5.40 3.79
N LEU A 141 12.84 -4.98 3.95
CA LEU A 141 13.99 -5.89 4.07
C LEU A 141 13.87 -6.85 5.26
N ARG A 142 13.24 -6.43 6.36
CA ARG A 142 13.05 -7.28 7.56
C ARG A 142 11.86 -8.23 7.42
N HIS A 143 10.77 -7.78 6.79
CA HIS A 143 9.50 -8.51 6.78
C HIS A 143 9.26 -9.28 5.49
N ASN A 144 9.78 -8.79 4.36
CA ASN A 144 9.63 -9.35 3.03
C ASN A 144 11.00 -9.54 2.33
N PRO A 145 11.97 -10.24 2.93
CA PRO A 145 13.35 -10.30 2.44
C PRO A 145 13.50 -10.90 1.03
N ASN A 146 12.52 -11.67 0.58
CA ASN A 146 12.52 -12.34 -0.73
C ASN A 146 11.82 -11.55 -1.83
N ASP A 147 11.21 -10.41 -1.54
CA ASP A 147 10.57 -9.56 -2.56
C ASP A 147 11.58 -8.58 -3.17
N PHE A 148 12.47 -9.13 -3.99
CA PHE A 148 13.52 -8.35 -4.66
C PHE A 148 12.94 -7.28 -5.60
N VAL A 149 11.77 -7.51 -6.18
CA VAL A 149 11.12 -6.56 -7.08
C VAL A 149 10.67 -5.32 -6.32
N LEU A 150 10.02 -5.51 -5.17
CA LEU A 150 9.63 -4.40 -4.30
C LEU A 150 10.84 -3.63 -3.79
N HIS A 151 11.92 -4.32 -3.38
CA HIS A 151 13.14 -3.67 -2.92
C HIS A 151 13.76 -2.78 -4.01
N GLN A 152 13.85 -3.28 -5.25
CA GLN A 152 14.37 -2.49 -6.38
C GLN A 152 13.50 -1.25 -6.66
N ARG A 153 12.18 -1.37 -6.59
CA ARG A 153 11.27 -0.24 -6.77
C ARG A 153 11.48 0.81 -5.69
N ILE A 154 11.57 0.41 -4.43
CA ILE A 154 11.82 1.32 -3.31
C ILE A 154 13.16 2.05 -3.47
N GLU A 155 14.22 1.34 -3.83
CA GLU A 155 15.54 1.94 -4.07
C GLU A 155 15.52 2.93 -5.24
N ARG A 156 14.78 2.61 -6.30
CA ARG A 156 14.59 3.52 -7.43
C ARG A 156 13.88 4.80 -6.99
N ILE A 157 12.80 4.69 -6.22
CA ILE A 157 12.06 5.85 -5.70
C ILE A 157 12.97 6.73 -4.85
N ILE A 158 13.72 6.15 -3.91
CA ILE A 158 14.68 6.90 -3.07
C ILE A 158 15.68 7.66 -3.94
N SER A 159 16.26 6.99 -4.94
CA SER A 159 17.25 7.60 -5.83
C SER A 159 16.69 8.79 -6.62
N VAL A 160 15.45 8.67 -7.08
CA VAL A 160 14.77 9.73 -7.84
C VAL A 160 14.40 10.89 -6.91
N LEU A 161 13.94 10.67 -5.68
CA LEU A 161 13.67 11.71 -4.69
C LEU A 161 14.93 12.50 -4.33
N ILE A 162 16.06 11.82 -4.15
CA ILE A 162 17.36 12.47 -3.90
C ILE A 162 17.76 13.33 -5.10
N ALA A 163 17.61 12.83 -6.32
CA ALA A 163 17.93 13.58 -7.53
C ALA A 163 17.05 14.82 -7.72
N ALA A 164 15.74 14.71 -7.43
CA ALA A 164 14.79 15.82 -7.47
C ALA A 164 15.18 16.92 -6.46
N SER A 165 15.53 16.54 -5.23
CA SER A 165 15.96 17.46 -4.18
C SER A 165 17.30 18.15 -4.51
N SER A 166 18.24 17.42 -5.10
CA SER A 166 19.54 17.99 -5.52
C SER A 166 19.36 19.02 -6.63
N SER A 167 18.45 18.75 -7.57
CA SER A 167 18.11 19.69 -8.64
C SER A 167 17.43 20.97 -8.12
N PHE A 168 16.65 20.86 -7.05
CA PHE A 168 16.02 21.98 -6.36
C PHE A 168 17.08 22.87 -5.68
N SER A 169 17.98 22.27 -4.89
CA SER A 169 19.03 22.98 -4.14
C SER A 169 20.01 23.74 -5.05
N ALA A 170 20.38 23.15 -6.19
CA ALA A 170 21.30 23.75 -7.14
C ALA A 170 20.77 25.06 -7.73
N VAL A 171 19.47 25.19 -7.92
CA VAL A 171 18.84 26.41 -8.47
C VAL A 171 18.63 27.47 -7.39
N SER A 172 18.25 27.05 -6.18
CA SER A 172 18.10 27.98 -5.04
C SER A 172 19.42 28.64 -4.64
N ALA A 173 20.56 27.99 -4.90
CA ALA A 173 21.87 28.55 -4.65
C ALA A 173 22.37 29.49 -5.76
N ALA A 174 21.73 29.49 -6.94
CA ALA A 174 22.12 30.30 -8.10
C ALA A 174 21.23 31.56 -8.26
N ALA A 175 20.21 31.74 -7.44
CA ALA A 175 19.26 32.87 -7.43
C ALA A 175 19.57 33.83 -6.30
#